data_ffb327159022a0cbfcf05fbac8f459d4
#
_entry.id   ffb327159022a0cbfcf05fbac8f459d4
#
_cell.length_a   1.000
_cell.length_b   1.000
_cell.length_c   1.000
_cell.angle_alpha   90.00
_cell.angle_beta   90.00
_cell.angle_gamma   90.00
#
_symmetry.space_group_name_H-M   'P 1'
#
loop_
_entity.id
_entity.type
_entity.pdbx_description
1 polymer ?
#
loop_
_entity_poly.entity_id
_entity_poly.type
_entity_poly.pdbx_seq_one_letter_code
_entity_poly.pdbx_strand_id
1 'polypeptide(L)'
;GQTSTALNFGEKGGAVGYLVGEENKGLMYMFHMMNEARIMVGSGAALMALAGYQYSLDYARERPQGRLPSNKDPLSPPVNIIEHADVKRMLLAQKAYAEGAYALCLLGTKLADDERTAPTEAERAEAHELLDFLTPIIKTWPSEYGPKANSHAIQVLGGSGYVNEHPVEMMYRDNRLNPIHEGTTGIQSLDLLARKVPQNNLAGYQACLSAMGETITEARELEATAASANELAMAVETLKQVTDFMLGAMLEKDIDLALANSVKYLDLFGNVVIAWIWLQQGVVAARALQGELHESESNFYRGKLQAMQYFFRYDLSEIDGWARLLME
;
A
#
# COMPACT_ATOMS: atom_id res chain seq x y z
N GLY A 1 -7.22 -1.65 -21.59
CA GLY A 1 -7.76 -2.71 -20.73
C GLY A 1 -6.92 -3.97 -20.80
N GLN A 2 -6.90 -4.73 -19.72
CA GLN A 2 -6.19 -6.01 -19.70
C GLN A 2 -6.99 -7.08 -20.43
N THR A 3 -6.28 -7.97 -21.13
CA THR A 3 -6.89 -9.03 -21.92
C THR A 3 -7.25 -10.22 -21.04
N SER A 4 -8.51 -10.65 -21.10
CA SER A 4 -8.96 -11.93 -20.50
C SER A 4 -9.49 -12.80 -21.62
N THR A 5 -8.84 -13.95 -21.85
CA THR A 5 -9.12 -14.80 -23.00
C THR A 5 -9.25 -16.28 -22.60
N ALA A 6 -10.03 -17.03 -23.37
CA ALA A 6 -9.98 -18.47 -23.33
C ALA A 6 -8.71 -18.97 -24.05
N LEU A 7 -7.96 -19.83 -23.39
CA LEU A 7 -6.78 -20.47 -23.99
C LEU A 7 -7.18 -21.72 -24.74
N ASN A 8 -6.67 -21.85 -25.96
CA ASN A 8 -6.85 -23.04 -26.77
C ASN A 8 -5.48 -23.67 -27.08
N PHE A 9 -5.32 -24.93 -26.67
CA PHE A 9 -4.07 -25.68 -26.84
C PHE A 9 -4.07 -26.53 -28.12
N GLY A 10 -4.77 -26.10 -29.14
CA GLY A 10 -4.83 -26.69 -30.46
C GLY A 10 -6.11 -27.50 -30.70
N GLU A 11 -7.01 -26.99 -31.57
CA GLU A 11 -8.26 -27.63 -31.94
C GLU A 11 -8.06 -28.81 -32.92
N LYS A 12 -6.96 -28.78 -33.68
CA LYS A 12 -6.64 -29.80 -34.69
C LYS A 12 -5.28 -30.42 -34.38
N GLY A 13 -5.29 -31.53 -33.67
CA GLY A 13 -4.08 -32.30 -33.36
C GLY A 13 -3.39 -31.98 -32.04
N GLY A 14 -3.89 -31.00 -31.29
CA GLY A 14 -3.33 -30.58 -29.97
C GLY A 14 -1.99 -29.84 -30.06
N ALA A 15 -1.55 -29.31 -28.95
CA ALA A 15 -0.22 -28.73 -28.76
C ALA A 15 0.70 -29.76 -28.09
N VAL A 16 1.98 -29.79 -28.47
CA VAL A 16 2.98 -30.64 -27.81
C VAL A 16 3.39 -29.95 -26.50
N GLY A 17 3.23 -30.66 -25.39
CA GLY A 17 3.64 -30.19 -24.06
C GLY A 17 4.68 -31.13 -23.44
N TYR A 18 5.50 -30.56 -22.54
CA TYR A 18 6.48 -31.33 -21.77
C TYR A 18 6.18 -31.19 -20.29
N LEU A 19 6.25 -32.29 -19.53
CA LEU A 19 6.07 -32.22 -18.08
C LEU A 19 7.24 -31.47 -17.42
N VAL A 20 6.92 -30.48 -16.58
CA VAL A 20 7.89 -29.79 -15.73
C VAL A 20 7.76 -30.35 -14.32
N GLY A 21 8.81 -31.00 -13.82
CA GLY A 21 8.84 -31.62 -12.51
C GLY A 21 8.09 -32.96 -12.46
N GLU A 22 7.37 -33.23 -11.39
CA GLU A 22 6.69 -34.53 -11.15
C GLU A 22 5.16 -34.39 -11.35
N GLU A 23 4.54 -35.49 -11.79
CA GLU A 23 3.09 -35.55 -11.94
C GLU A 23 2.37 -35.22 -10.62
N ASN A 24 1.25 -34.51 -10.72
CA ASN A 24 0.39 -34.07 -9.60
C ASN A 24 1.04 -33.11 -8.60
N LYS A 25 2.25 -32.57 -8.86
CA LYS A 25 2.93 -31.58 -8.01
C LYS A 25 2.92 -30.16 -8.56
N GLY A 26 2.26 -29.92 -9.69
CA GLY A 26 2.26 -28.61 -10.35
C GLY A 26 1.78 -27.46 -9.48
N LEU A 27 0.74 -27.68 -8.64
CA LEU A 27 0.27 -26.67 -7.71
C LEU A 27 1.34 -26.29 -6.67
N MET A 28 2.09 -27.26 -6.15
CA MET A 28 3.19 -27.01 -5.23
C MET A 28 4.31 -26.19 -5.91
N TYR A 29 4.66 -26.52 -7.15
CA TYR A 29 5.64 -25.75 -7.91
C TYR A 29 5.18 -24.31 -8.21
N MET A 30 3.88 -24.13 -8.48
CA MET A 30 3.32 -22.79 -8.68
C MET A 30 3.50 -21.91 -7.45
N PHE A 31 3.42 -22.46 -6.23
CA PHE A 31 3.62 -21.66 -5.00
C PHE A 31 5.01 -21.05 -4.87
N HIS A 32 6.04 -21.61 -5.51
CA HIS A 32 7.39 -21.00 -5.49
C HIS A 32 7.44 -19.60 -6.15
N MET A 33 6.55 -19.32 -7.11
CA MET A 33 6.48 -18.03 -7.78
C MET A 33 5.43 -17.09 -7.18
N MET A 34 4.61 -17.56 -6.24
CA MET A 34 3.44 -16.80 -5.75
C MET A 34 3.82 -15.52 -5.01
N ASN A 35 4.89 -15.52 -4.21
CA ASN A 35 5.34 -14.32 -3.51
C ASN A 35 5.80 -13.25 -4.51
N GLU A 36 6.58 -13.64 -5.52
CA GLU A 36 7.01 -12.73 -6.60
C GLU A 36 5.80 -12.18 -7.38
N ALA A 37 4.86 -13.05 -7.76
CA ALA A 37 3.64 -12.64 -8.46
C ALA A 37 2.80 -11.64 -7.64
N ARG A 38 2.68 -11.85 -6.33
CA ARG A 38 1.96 -10.94 -5.42
C ARG A 38 2.65 -9.57 -5.30
N ILE A 39 3.99 -9.54 -5.20
CA ILE A 39 4.77 -8.30 -5.21
C ILE A 39 4.58 -7.58 -6.55
N MET A 40 4.58 -8.28 -7.67
CA MET A 40 4.35 -7.70 -9.00
C MET A 40 2.96 -7.06 -9.11
N VAL A 41 1.91 -7.71 -8.59
CA VAL A 41 0.55 -7.15 -8.59
C VAL A 41 0.48 -5.88 -7.76
N GLY A 42 1.04 -5.89 -6.54
CA GLY A 42 1.13 -4.69 -5.69
C GLY A 42 1.89 -3.56 -6.38
N SER A 43 3.03 -3.87 -7.00
CA SER A 43 3.84 -2.90 -7.73
C SER A 43 3.10 -2.32 -8.94
N GLY A 44 2.40 -3.15 -9.71
CA GLY A 44 1.57 -2.70 -10.83
C GLY A 44 0.47 -1.74 -10.39
N ALA A 45 -0.18 -2.04 -9.26
CA ALA A 45 -1.20 -1.17 -8.68
C ALA A 45 -0.62 0.18 -8.23
N ALA A 46 0.52 0.16 -7.53
CA ALA A 46 1.21 1.36 -7.07
C ALA A 46 1.69 2.25 -8.23
N LEU A 47 2.24 1.64 -9.29
CA LEU A 47 2.72 2.38 -10.47
C LEU A 47 1.58 2.99 -11.28
N MET A 48 0.43 2.31 -11.41
CA MET A 48 -0.77 2.91 -12.01
C MET A 48 -1.33 4.07 -11.18
N ALA A 49 -1.28 3.97 -9.85
CA ALA A 49 -1.64 5.07 -8.96
C ALA A 49 -0.68 6.26 -9.14
N LEU A 50 0.62 6.00 -9.21
CA LEU A 50 1.65 7.03 -9.41
C LEU A 50 1.49 7.75 -10.76
N ALA A 51 1.22 7.01 -11.84
CA ALA A 51 0.97 7.58 -13.16
C ALA A 51 -0.29 8.48 -13.14
N GLY A 52 -1.37 8.04 -12.50
CA GLY A 52 -2.59 8.85 -12.31
C GLY A 52 -2.34 10.13 -11.51
N TYR A 53 -1.55 10.02 -10.44
CA TYR A 53 -1.13 11.16 -9.63
C TYR A 53 -0.34 12.20 -10.43
N GLN A 54 0.69 11.76 -11.15
CA GLN A 54 1.52 12.65 -11.97
C GLN A 54 0.68 13.36 -13.03
N TYR A 55 -0.15 12.61 -13.76
CA TYR A 55 -1.03 13.18 -14.80
C TYR A 55 -2.01 14.21 -14.21
N SER A 56 -2.67 13.90 -13.11
CA SER A 56 -3.62 14.83 -12.48
C SER A 56 -2.95 16.04 -11.84
N LEU A 57 -1.72 15.89 -11.34
CA LEU A 57 -0.92 16.99 -10.80
C LEU A 57 -0.57 18.02 -11.90
N ASP A 58 -0.11 17.55 -13.06
CA ASP A 58 0.24 18.43 -14.18
C ASP A 58 -1.02 19.13 -14.72
N TYR A 59 -2.13 18.39 -14.89
CA TYR A 59 -3.41 18.99 -15.24
C TYR A 59 -3.86 20.07 -14.24
N ALA A 60 -3.71 19.82 -12.93
CA ALA A 60 -4.12 20.77 -11.91
C ALA A 60 -3.27 22.05 -11.89
N ARG A 61 -2.02 21.97 -12.30
CA ARG A 61 -1.11 23.14 -12.42
C ARG A 61 -1.44 24.05 -13.59
N GLU A 62 -2.06 23.52 -14.62
CA GLU A 62 -2.29 24.23 -15.89
C GLU A 62 -3.76 24.63 -16.09
N ARG A 63 -4.70 23.95 -15.44
CA ARG A 63 -6.14 24.17 -15.65
C ARG A 63 -6.66 25.34 -14.82
N PRO A 64 -7.03 26.50 -15.42
CA PRO A 64 -7.67 27.57 -14.69
C PRO A 64 -9.17 27.32 -14.54
N GLN A 65 -9.69 27.41 -13.30
CA GLN A 65 -11.12 27.35 -13.04
C GLN A 65 -11.49 27.88 -11.66
N GLY A 66 -12.51 28.75 -11.61
CA GLY A 66 -13.03 29.29 -10.36
C GLY A 66 -12.09 30.29 -9.71
N ARG A 67 -12.45 30.70 -8.52
CA ARG A 67 -11.70 31.64 -7.66
C ARG A 67 -11.62 31.10 -6.25
N LEU A 68 -10.62 31.52 -5.50
CA LEU A 68 -10.54 31.17 -4.08
C LEU A 68 -11.73 31.77 -3.33
N PRO A 69 -12.28 31.08 -2.31
CA PRO A 69 -13.41 31.57 -1.51
C PRO A 69 -13.15 32.93 -0.85
N SER A 70 -11.87 33.27 -0.59
CA SER A 70 -11.44 34.58 -0.05
C SER A 70 -11.52 35.72 -1.08
N ASN A 71 -11.47 35.39 -2.39
CA ASN A 71 -11.54 36.41 -3.43
C ASN A 71 -13.00 36.68 -3.81
N LYS A 72 -13.51 37.89 -3.43
CA LYS A 72 -14.89 38.32 -3.70
C LYS A 72 -15.04 39.19 -4.96
N ASP A 73 -13.92 39.52 -5.65
CA ASP A 73 -13.99 40.31 -6.88
C ASP A 73 -14.47 39.44 -8.07
N PRO A 74 -15.67 39.73 -8.61
CA PRO A 74 -16.22 38.96 -9.74
C PRO A 74 -15.47 39.18 -11.06
N LEU A 75 -14.61 40.20 -11.15
CA LEU A 75 -13.83 40.54 -12.35
C LEU A 75 -12.42 39.89 -12.31
N SER A 76 -11.98 39.37 -11.20
CA SER A 76 -10.67 38.74 -11.11
C SER A 76 -10.60 37.47 -11.99
N PRO A 77 -9.43 37.19 -12.62
CA PRO A 77 -9.26 35.98 -13.41
C PRO A 77 -9.39 34.71 -12.56
N PRO A 78 -9.75 33.56 -13.18
CA PRO A 78 -9.72 32.28 -12.49
C PRO A 78 -8.30 31.89 -12.07
N VAL A 79 -8.18 31.12 -11.01
CA VAL A 79 -6.91 30.51 -10.56
C VAL A 79 -6.77 29.11 -11.14
N ASN A 80 -5.54 28.59 -11.21
CA ASN A 80 -5.32 27.18 -11.51
C ASN A 80 -5.92 26.30 -10.41
N ILE A 81 -6.51 25.18 -10.81
CA ILE A 81 -7.29 24.37 -9.85
C ILE A 81 -6.44 23.80 -8.70
N ILE A 82 -5.12 23.69 -8.86
CA ILE A 82 -4.21 23.32 -7.77
C ILE A 82 -4.30 24.25 -6.57
N GLU A 83 -4.77 25.49 -6.75
CA GLU A 83 -4.92 26.44 -5.65
C GLU A 83 -6.12 26.13 -4.74
N HIS A 84 -7.10 25.37 -5.19
CA HIS A 84 -8.27 24.99 -4.41
C HIS A 84 -7.91 23.93 -3.35
N ALA A 85 -8.40 24.12 -2.13
CA ALA A 85 -8.06 23.28 -0.98
C ALA A 85 -8.43 21.81 -1.19
N ASP A 86 -9.59 21.50 -1.78
CA ASP A 86 -10.02 20.13 -2.01
C ASP A 86 -9.19 19.44 -3.12
N VAL A 87 -8.75 20.18 -4.14
CA VAL A 87 -7.81 19.65 -5.14
C VAL A 87 -6.47 19.31 -4.49
N LYS A 88 -5.93 20.19 -3.63
CA LYS A 88 -4.70 19.91 -2.86
C LYS A 88 -4.86 18.67 -1.98
N ARG A 89 -6.01 18.49 -1.32
CA ARG A 89 -6.30 17.30 -0.52
C ARG A 89 -6.29 16.03 -1.36
N MET A 90 -6.96 16.04 -2.52
CA MET A 90 -6.99 14.88 -3.43
C MET A 90 -5.63 14.55 -4.01
N LEU A 91 -4.81 15.54 -4.33
CA LEU A 91 -3.43 15.32 -4.79
C LEU A 91 -2.53 14.77 -3.68
N LEU A 92 -2.68 15.24 -2.43
CA LEU A 92 -1.95 14.68 -1.28
C LEU A 92 -2.37 13.24 -0.99
N ALA A 93 -3.67 12.92 -1.08
CA ALA A 93 -4.16 11.54 -0.95
C ALA A 93 -3.51 10.63 -1.99
N GLN A 94 -3.54 11.03 -3.27
CA GLN A 94 -2.92 10.26 -4.35
C GLN A 94 -1.42 10.04 -4.11
N LYS A 95 -0.70 11.10 -3.72
CA LYS A 95 0.74 11.02 -3.39
C LYS A 95 1.00 10.06 -2.23
N ALA A 96 0.22 10.18 -1.15
CA ALA A 96 0.36 9.34 0.03
C ALA A 96 0.11 7.85 -0.31
N TYR A 97 -0.91 7.56 -1.11
CA TYR A 97 -1.22 6.19 -1.51
C TYR A 97 -0.21 5.62 -2.48
N ALA A 98 0.11 6.34 -3.56
CA ALA A 98 1.01 5.85 -4.60
C ALA A 98 2.44 5.65 -4.09
N GLU A 99 3.01 6.65 -3.39
CA GLU A 99 4.39 6.58 -2.92
C GLU A 99 4.55 5.68 -1.70
N GLY A 100 3.56 5.61 -0.80
CA GLY A 100 3.55 4.65 0.31
C GLY A 100 3.47 3.20 -0.18
N ALA A 101 2.57 2.93 -1.13
CA ALA A 101 2.44 1.62 -1.78
C ALA A 101 3.72 1.21 -2.51
N TYR A 102 4.30 2.12 -3.28
CA TYR A 102 5.53 1.84 -4.04
C TYR A 102 6.71 1.56 -3.13
N ALA A 103 6.87 2.32 -2.05
CA ALA A 103 7.92 2.08 -1.07
C ALA A 103 7.75 0.73 -0.33
N LEU A 104 6.51 0.32 -0.03
CA LEU A 104 6.23 -1.02 0.51
C LEU A 104 6.62 -2.12 -0.48
N CYS A 105 6.31 -1.96 -1.77
CA CYS A 105 6.70 -2.92 -2.80
C CYS A 105 8.23 -2.99 -2.97
N LEU A 106 8.93 -1.87 -2.87
CA LEU A 106 10.40 -1.83 -2.89
C LEU A 106 11.01 -2.55 -1.68
N LEU A 107 10.42 -2.40 -0.48
CA LEU A 107 10.81 -3.19 0.69
C LEU A 107 10.63 -4.68 0.42
N GLY A 108 9.48 -5.11 -0.12
CA GLY A 108 9.23 -6.50 -0.50
C GLY A 108 10.26 -7.03 -1.50
N THR A 109 10.62 -6.24 -2.50
CA THR A 109 11.65 -6.61 -3.49
C THR A 109 13.03 -6.72 -2.84
N LYS A 110 13.38 -5.78 -1.93
CA LYS A 110 14.63 -5.85 -1.17
C LYS A 110 14.70 -7.12 -0.32
N LEU A 111 13.63 -7.46 0.40
CA LEU A 111 13.59 -8.68 1.21
C LEU A 111 13.70 -9.94 0.34
N ALA A 112 13.13 -9.96 -0.87
CA ALA A 112 13.28 -11.06 -1.82
C ALA A 112 14.73 -11.21 -2.34
N ASP A 113 15.48 -10.13 -2.45
CA ASP A 113 16.90 -10.18 -2.74
C ASP A 113 17.70 -10.63 -1.50
N ASP A 114 17.41 -10.10 -0.33
CA ASP A 114 18.10 -10.39 0.93
C ASP A 114 17.96 -11.88 1.32
N GLU A 115 16.80 -12.50 1.15
CA GLU A 115 16.59 -13.93 1.44
C GLU A 115 17.50 -14.85 0.62
N ARG A 116 18.01 -14.36 -0.54
CA ARG A 116 18.88 -15.11 -1.44
C ARG A 116 20.35 -14.73 -1.28
N THR A 117 20.63 -13.46 -0.99
CA THR A 117 21.96 -12.87 -1.14
C THR A 117 22.57 -12.33 0.16
N ALA A 118 21.81 -12.23 1.26
CA ALA A 118 22.35 -11.73 2.53
C ALA A 118 23.53 -12.60 3.00
N PRO A 119 24.56 -12.01 3.65
CA PRO A 119 25.82 -12.69 3.95
C PRO A 119 25.68 -13.94 4.81
N THR A 120 24.78 -13.92 5.81
CA THR A 120 24.62 -15.02 6.76
C THR A 120 23.28 -15.75 6.53
N GLU A 121 23.23 -17.02 6.95
CA GLU A 121 22.01 -17.81 6.92
C GLU A 121 20.92 -17.21 7.83
N ALA A 122 21.30 -16.63 8.96
CA ALA A 122 20.39 -15.97 9.88
C ALA A 122 19.71 -14.75 9.26
N GLU A 123 20.49 -13.90 8.57
CA GLU A 123 19.94 -12.73 7.86
C GLU A 123 19.01 -13.13 6.71
N ARG A 124 19.35 -14.20 5.98
CA ARG A 124 18.48 -14.76 4.92
C ARG A 124 17.16 -15.29 5.50
N ALA A 125 17.22 -16.00 6.61
CA ALA A 125 16.04 -16.53 7.29
C ALA A 125 15.16 -15.41 7.83
N GLU A 126 15.72 -14.37 8.41
CA GLU A 126 14.98 -13.18 8.89
C GLU A 126 14.28 -12.44 7.74
N ALA A 127 14.99 -12.24 6.63
CA ALA A 127 14.40 -11.63 5.42
C ALA A 127 13.25 -12.47 4.87
N HIS A 128 13.39 -13.80 4.84
CA HIS A 128 12.34 -14.73 4.41
C HIS A 128 11.10 -14.64 5.31
N GLU A 129 11.25 -14.70 6.63
CA GLU A 129 10.13 -14.62 7.58
C GLU A 129 9.36 -13.31 7.44
N LEU A 130 10.07 -12.19 7.35
CA LEU A 130 9.44 -10.88 7.19
C LEU A 130 8.75 -10.73 5.82
N LEU A 131 9.38 -11.19 4.74
CA LEU A 131 8.78 -11.17 3.39
C LEU A 131 7.53 -12.01 3.33
N ASP A 132 7.61 -13.26 3.81
CA ASP A 132 6.50 -14.20 3.79
C ASP A 132 5.30 -13.65 4.58
N PHE A 133 5.58 -13.01 5.74
CA PHE A 133 4.57 -12.34 6.55
C PHE A 133 3.93 -11.14 5.84
N LEU A 134 4.73 -10.26 5.25
CA LEU A 134 4.24 -9.03 4.62
C LEU A 134 3.57 -9.24 3.26
N THR A 135 3.78 -10.37 2.59
CA THR A 135 3.32 -10.61 1.22
C THR A 135 1.82 -10.36 1.00
N PRO A 136 0.88 -10.79 1.89
CA PRO A 136 -0.55 -10.47 1.74
C PRO A 136 -0.82 -8.96 1.76
N ILE A 137 -0.08 -8.21 2.57
CA ILE A 137 -0.21 -6.75 2.70
C ILE A 137 0.39 -6.05 1.47
N ILE A 138 1.59 -6.48 1.04
CA ILE A 138 2.27 -5.96 -0.16
C ILE A 138 1.38 -6.10 -1.40
N LYS A 139 0.66 -7.22 -1.52
CA LYS A 139 -0.28 -7.42 -2.63
C LYS A 139 -1.53 -6.56 -2.48
N THR A 140 -2.13 -6.54 -1.29
CA THR A 140 -3.51 -6.08 -1.12
C THR A 140 -3.62 -4.59 -0.90
N TRP A 141 -2.80 -4.01 -0.03
CA TRP A 141 -2.91 -2.58 0.26
C TRP A 141 -2.74 -1.72 -1.00
N PRO A 142 -1.69 -1.91 -1.83
CA PRO A 142 -1.57 -1.19 -3.10
C PRO A 142 -2.76 -1.45 -4.05
N SER A 143 -3.26 -2.68 -4.08
CA SER A 143 -4.39 -3.07 -4.94
C SER A 143 -5.70 -2.38 -4.57
N GLU A 144 -5.94 -2.09 -3.29
CA GLU A 144 -7.14 -1.39 -2.81
C GLU A 144 -6.98 0.14 -2.85
N TYR A 145 -5.81 0.67 -2.50
CA TYR A 145 -5.57 2.11 -2.47
C TYR A 145 -5.16 2.69 -3.82
N GLY A 146 -4.62 1.88 -4.72
CA GLY A 146 -4.33 2.29 -6.09
C GLY A 146 -5.57 2.77 -6.85
N PRO A 147 -6.68 2.00 -6.89
CA PRO A 147 -7.94 2.48 -7.46
C PRO A 147 -8.50 3.73 -6.77
N LYS A 148 -8.36 3.87 -5.44
CA LYS A 148 -8.76 5.09 -4.73
C LYS A 148 -7.96 6.31 -5.22
N ALA A 149 -6.63 6.16 -5.40
CA ALA A 149 -5.80 7.21 -5.99
C ALA A 149 -6.24 7.57 -7.41
N ASN A 150 -6.48 6.57 -8.26
CA ASN A 150 -6.95 6.80 -9.62
C ASN A 150 -8.35 7.43 -9.67
N SER A 151 -9.24 7.10 -8.74
CA SER A 151 -10.54 7.77 -8.58
C SER A 151 -10.37 9.27 -8.26
N HIS A 152 -9.43 9.62 -7.38
CA HIS A 152 -9.08 11.00 -7.14
C HIS A 152 -8.50 11.69 -8.38
N ALA A 153 -7.70 10.99 -9.19
CA ALA A 153 -7.18 11.55 -10.46
C ALA A 153 -8.31 11.93 -11.41
N ILE A 154 -9.32 11.05 -11.57
CA ILE A 154 -10.52 11.34 -12.36
C ILE A 154 -11.23 12.57 -11.78
N GLN A 155 -11.41 12.63 -10.47
CA GLN A 155 -12.11 13.73 -9.80
C GLN A 155 -11.38 15.08 -9.97
N VAL A 156 -10.05 15.09 -9.93
CA VAL A 156 -9.23 16.31 -10.18
C VAL A 156 -9.43 16.83 -11.59
N LEU A 157 -9.52 15.93 -12.59
CA LEU A 157 -9.79 16.33 -13.96
C LEU A 157 -11.25 16.75 -14.22
N GLY A 158 -12.17 16.40 -13.31
CA GLY A 158 -13.60 16.62 -13.47
C GLY A 158 -14.15 15.88 -14.70
N GLY A 159 -15.02 16.52 -15.50
CA GLY A 159 -15.59 15.90 -16.71
C GLY A 159 -14.55 15.38 -17.70
N SER A 160 -13.39 16.03 -17.79
CA SER A 160 -12.28 15.58 -18.64
C SER A 160 -11.68 14.24 -18.16
N GLY A 161 -11.76 13.93 -16.89
CA GLY A 161 -11.28 12.63 -16.35
C GLY A 161 -12.21 11.45 -16.65
N TYR A 162 -13.44 11.72 -17.07
CA TYR A 162 -14.43 10.69 -17.39
C TYR A 162 -14.35 10.20 -18.85
N VAL A 163 -13.84 11.04 -19.76
CA VAL A 163 -13.79 10.75 -21.19
C VAL A 163 -12.47 10.08 -21.58
N ASN A 164 -12.47 9.31 -22.65
CA ASN A 164 -11.35 8.47 -23.07
C ASN A 164 -10.20 9.23 -23.75
N GLU A 165 -10.33 10.53 -23.96
CA GLU A 165 -9.23 11.41 -24.41
C GLU A 165 -8.15 11.59 -23.33
N HIS A 166 -8.48 11.31 -22.07
CA HIS A 166 -7.55 11.33 -20.94
C HIS A 166 -7.34 9.92 -20.37
N PRO A 167 -6.10 9.51 -20.01
CA PRO A 167 -5.80 8.12 -19.66
C PRO A 167 -6.28 7.71 -18.27
N VAL A 168 -6.74 8.65 -17.42
CA VAL A 168 -7.01 8.38 -16.00
C VAL A 168 -8.21 7.44 -15.78
N GLU A 169 -9.22 7.45 -16.69
CA GLU A 169 -10.34 6.50 -16.62
C GLU A 169 -9.88 5.07 -16.88
N MET A 170 -8.99 4.89 -17.87
CA MET A 170 -8.40 3.59 -18.18
C MET A 170 -7.52 3.09 -17.02
N MET A 171 -6.71 3.96 -16.43
CA MET A 171 -5.88 3.63 -15.26
C MET A 171 -6.74 3.15 -14.09
N TYR A 172 -7.86 3.82 -13.80
CA TYR A 172 -8.80 3.40 -12.76
C TYR A 172 -9.39 2.02 -13.05
N ARG A 173 -9.89 1.80 -14.26
CA ARG A 173 -10.50 0.54 -14.68
C ARG A 173 -9.50 -0.63 -14.64
N ASP A 174 -8.29 -0.42 -15.15
CA ASP A 174 -7.26 -1.45 -15.17
C ASP A 174 -6.75 -1.76 -13.75
N ASN A 175 -6.58 -0.74 -12.92
CA ASN A 175 -6.14 -0.93 -11.54
C ASN A 175 -7.20 -1.68 -10.69
N ARG A 176 -8.49 -1.58 -11.06
CA ARG A 176 -9.57 -2.29 -10.35
C ARG A 176 -9.49 -3.82 -10.49
N LEU A 177 -8.70 -4.34 -11.42
CA LEU A 177 -8.44 -5.78 -11.53
C LEU A 177 -7.53 -6.29 -10.39
N ASN A 178 -6.61 -5.47 -9.90
CA ASN A 178 -5.59 -5.88 -8.92
C ASN A 178 -6.14 -6.44 -7.60
N PRO A 179 -7.26 -5.95 -7.01
CA PRO A 179 -7.87 -6.59 -5.84
C PRO A 179 -8.48 -7.98 -6.11
N ILE A 180 -8.62 -8.38 -7.38
CA ILE A 180 -9.37 -9.57 -7.80
C ILE A 180 -8.44 -10.75 -8.11
N HIS A 181 -7.41 -10.56 -8.95
CA HIS A 181 -6.53 -11.62 -9.39
C HIS A 181 -5.39 -11.90 -8.39
N GLU A 182 -4.68 -13.03 -8.55
CA GLU A 182 -3.60 -13.51 -7.67
C GLU A 182 -4.02 -13.59 -6.19
N GLY A 183 -5.26 -14.03 -5.96
CA GLY A 183 -5.93 -14.06 -4.68
C GLY A 183 -6.65 -12.74 -4.39
N THR A 184 -7.97 -12.85 -4.25
CA THR A 184 -8.81 -11.70 -3.89
C THR A 184 -8.42 -11.13 -2.53
N THR A 185 -8.84 -9.89 -2.24
CA THR A 185 -8.66 -9.26 -0.93
C THR A 185 -9.09 -10.17 0.23
N GLY A 186 -10.24 -10.87 0.09
CA GLY A 186 -10.70 -11.84 1.09
C GLY A 186 -9.75 -13.04 1.27
N ILE A 187 -9.17 -13.56 0.18
CA ILE A 187 -8.18 -14.65 0.27
C ILE A 187 -6.90 -14.15 0.96
N GLN A 188 -6.44 -12.95 0.65
CA GLN A 188 -5.26 -12.37 1.30
C GLN A 188 -5.49 -12.10 2.79
N SER A 189 -6.71 -11.69 3.17
CA SER A 189 -7.04 -11.43 4.57
C SER A 189 -7.06 -12.71 5.41
N LEU A 190 -7.61 -13.78 4.85
CA LEU A 190 -7.55 -15.11 5.47
C LEU A 190 -6.10 -15.63 5.56
N ASP A 191 -5.32 -15.44 4.50
CA ASP A 191 -3.90 -15.80 4.48
C ASP A 191 -3.12 -15.06 5.58
N LEU A 192 -3.34 -13.75 5.74
CA LEU A 192 -2.70 -12.97 6.79
C LEU A 192 -3.10 -13.46 8.19
N LEU A 193 -4.41 -13.41 8.50
CA LEU A 193 -4.89 -13.62 9.88
C LEU A 193 -4.82 -15.08 10.31
N ALA A 194 -5.32 -16.02 9.46
CA ALA A 194 -5.44 -17.42 9.86
C ALA A 194 -4.14 -18.22 9.65
N ARG A 195 -3.22 -17.76 8.81
CA ARG A 195 -1.99 -18.48 8.49
C ARG A 195 -0.72 -17.73 8.87
N LYS A 196 -0.51 -16.53 8.35
CA LYS A 196 0.77 -15.81 8.52
C LYS A 196 1.00 -15.32 9.94
N VAL A 197 -0.05 -14.82 10.59
CA VAL A 197 0.07 -14.36 11.98
C VAL A 197 0.47 -15.51 12.93
N PRO A 198 -0.21 -16.67 12.98
CA PRO A 198 0.16 -17.75 13.90
C PRO A 198 1.36 -18.59 13.42
N GLN A 199 1.84 -18.43 12.21
CA GLN A 199 2.90 -19.25 11.61
C GLN A 199 4.19 -19.16 12.42
N ASN A 200 4.92 -20.28 12.57
CA ASN A 200 6.21 -20.37 13.25
C ASN A 200 6.21 -19.72 14.65
N ASN A 201 5.15 -19.94 15.45
CA ASN A 201 4.97 -19.29 16.76
C ASN A 201 5.04 -17.76 16.69
N LEU A 202 4.34 -17.16 15.73
CA LEU A 202 4.27 -15.72 15.51
C LEU A 202 5.58 -15.10 14.98
N ALA A 203 6.53 -15.87 14.44
CA ALA A 203 7.86 -15.35 14.11
C ALA A 203 7.82 -14.16 13.14
N GLY A 204 7.12 -14.28 12.01
CA GLY A 204 6.98 -13.19 11.03
C GLY A 204 6.25 -11.96 11.60
N TYR A 205 5.21 -12.18 12.40
CA TYR A 205 4.50 -11.11 13.11
C TYR A 205 5.43 -10.35 14.07
N GLN A 206 6.21 -11.07 14.88
CA GLN A 206 7.15 -10.46 15.83
C GLN A 206 8.30 -9.74 15.10
N ALA A 207 8.82 -10.31 14.02
CA ALA A 207 9.82 -9.64 13.17
C ALA A 207 9.30 -8.30 12.63
N CYS A 208 8.06 -8.27 12.16
CA CYS A 208 7.42 -7.04 11.69
C CYS A 208 7.28 -5.99 12.80
N LEU A 209 6.83 -6.40 14.01
CA LEU A 209 6.72 -5.50 15.16
C LEU A 209 8.08 -4.97 15.62
N SER A 210 9.13 -5.80 15.58
CA SER A 210 10.50 -5.40 15.93
C SER A 210 11.01 -4.32 14.99
N ALA A 211 10.87 -4.53 13.67
CA ALA A 211 11.28 -3.57 12.65
C ALA A 211 10.53 -2.22 12.78
N MET A 212 9.23 -2.26 13.13
CA MET A 212 8.47 -1.05 13.46
C MET A 212 9.02 -0.35 14.71
N GLY A 213 9.36 -1.11 15.75
CA GLY A 213 9.92 -0.58 17.00
C GLY A 213 11.27 0.13 16.80
N GLU A 214 12.15 -0.43 15.97
CA GLU A 214 13.41 0.20 15.59
C GLU A 214 13.19 1.54 14.88
N THR A 215 12.30 1.57 13.89
CA THR A 215 11.95 2.80 13.18
C THR A 215 11.33 3.85 14.10
N ILE A 216 10.46 3.46 15.03
CA ILE A 216 9.85 4.35 16.03
C ILE A 216 10.93 4.97 16.91
N THR A 217 11.90 4.17 17.36
CA THR A 217 13.00 4.62 18.21
C THR A 217 13.85 5.66 17.48
N GLU A 218 14.26 5.37 16.25
CA GLU A 218 15.03 6.26 15.40
C GLU A 218 14.28 7.57 15.08
N ALA A 219 12.99 7.49 14.76
CA ALA A 219 12.17 8.64 14.39
C ALA A 219 11.89 9.59 15.56
N ARG A 220 11.93 9.10 16.80
CA ARG A 220 11.78 9.94 18.01
C ARG A 220 12.93 10.90 18.24
N GLU A 221 14.11 10.63 17.69
CA GLU A 221 15.29 11.47 17.80
C GLU A 221 15.20 12.73 16.90
N LEU A 222 14.26 12.78 15.97
CA LEU A 222 14.11 13.84 14.98
C LEU A 222 12.82 14.63 15.24
N GLU A 223 12.92 15.95 15.42
CA GLU A 223 11.78 16.84 15.71
C GLU A 223 10.65 16.69 14.66
N ALA A 224 11.02 16.57 13.38
CA ALA A 224 10.05 16.49 12.28
C ALA A 224 9.22 15.18 12.25
N THR A 225 9.67 14.12 12.94
CA THR A 225 9.04 12.79 12.91
C THR A 225 8.61 12.28 14.30
N ALA A 226 9.04 12.94 15.39
CA ALA A 226 8.79 12.47 16.75
C ALA A 226 7.28 12.32 17.10
N ALA A 227 6.44 13.24 16.64
CA ALA A 227 4.99 13.16 16.84
C ALA A 227 4.41 11.93 16.12
N SER A 228 4.73 11.72 14.83
CA SER A 228 4.29 10.57 14.04
C SER A 228 4.85 9.24 14.60
N ALA A 229 6.05 9.24 15.16
CA ALA A 229 6.61 8.07 15.83
C ALA A 229 5.76 7.64 17.05
N ASN A 230 5.25 8.60 17.83
CA ASN A 230 4.36 8.31 18.95
C ASN A 230 2.97 7.84 18.48
N GLU A 231 2.42 8.42 17.41
CA GLU A 231 1.17 7.98 16.80
C GLU A 231 1.30 6.54 16.26
N LEU A 232 2.41 6.20 15.58
CA LEU A 232 2.66 4.82 15.14
C LEU A 232 2.81 3.86 16.32
N ALA A 233 3.48 4.25 17.40
CA ALA A 233 3.60 3.41 18.59
C ALA A 233 2.22 3.08 19.20
N MET A 234 1.31 4.04 19.24
CA MET A 234 -0.08 3.81 19.69
C MET A 234 -0.83 2.89 18.72
N ALA A 235 -0.68 3.08 17.41
CA ALA A 235 -1.29 2.24 16.40
C ALA A 235 -0.79 0.79 16.47
N VAL A 236 0.50 0.58 16.73
CA VAL A 236 1.08 -0.76 16.95
C VAL A 236 0.50 -1.41 18.18
N GLU A 237 0.27 -0.67 19.25
CA GLU A 237 -0.36 -1.21 20.45
C GLU A 237 -1.83 -1.60 20.21
N THR A 238 -2.58 -0.79 19.50
CA THR A 238 -3.95 -1.13 19.05
C THR A 238 -3.93 -2.39 18.19
N LEU A 239 -2.99 -2.51 17.24
CA LEU A 239 -2.84 -3.70 16.39
C LEU A 239 -2.58 -4.96 17.23
N LYS A 240 -1.72 -4.90 18.26
CA LYS A 240 -1.45 -6.03 19.15
C LYS A 240 -2.72 -6.47 19.87
N GLN A 241 -3.46 -5.53 20.47
CA GLN A 241 -4.70 -5.83 21.18
C GLN A 241 -5.73 -6.51 20.28
N VAL A 242 -5.91 -6.00 19.04
CA VAL A 242 -6.80 -6.61 18.05
C VAL A 242 -6.31 -8.00 17.64
N THR A 243 -5.01 -8.17 17.43
CA THR A 243 -4.43 -9.46 17.03
C THR A 243 -4.64 -10.51 18.13
N ASP A 244 -4.36 -10.18 19.39
CA ASP A 244 -4.54 -11.06 20.52
C ASP A 244 -6.01 -11.48 20.69
N PHE A 245 -6.94 -10.51 20.53
CA PHE A 245 -8.37 -10.78 20.56
C PHE A 245 -8.80 -11.73 19.42
N MET A 246 -8.38 -11.48 18.19
CA MET A 246 -8.73 -12.30 17.02
C MET A 246 -8.16 -13.71 17.13
N LEU A 247 -6.92 -13.87 17.59
CA LEU A 247 -6.32 -15.18 17.84
C LEU A 247 -7.07 -15.95 18.94
N GLY A 248 -7.46 -15.29 20.03
CA GLY A 248 -8.29 -15.87 21.08
C GLY A 248 -9.66 -16.32 20.56
N ALA A 249 -10.31 -15.48 19.76
CA ALA A 249 -11.61 -15.80 19.16
C ALA A 249 -11.53 -17.01 18.22
N MET A 250 -10.45 -17.17 17.47
CA MET A 250 -10.23 -18.35 16.59
C MET A 250 -10.06 -19.65 17.37
N LEU A 251 -9.60 -19.60 18.61
CA LEU A 251 -9.44 -20.78 19.49
C LEU A 251 -10.73 -21.15 20.23
N GLU A 252 -11.54 -20.17 20.58
CA GLU A 252 -12.70 -20.33 21.49
C GLU A 252 -14.05 -20.37 20.79
N LYS A 253 -14.14 -19.86 19.56
CA LYS A 253 -15.40 -19.68 18.82
C LYS A 253 -15.44 -20.50 17.54
N ASP A 254 -16.56 -20.40 16.83
CA ASP A 254 -16.67 -20.83 15.44
C ASP A 254 -15.65 -20.06 14.60
N ILE A 255 -14.74 -20.76 13.94
CA ILE A 255 -13.64 -20.17 13.16
C ILE A 255 -14.17 -19.32 12.00
N ASP A 256 -15.28 -19.71 11.37
CA ASP A 256 -15.87 -18.96 10.27
C ASP A 256 -16.40 -17.61 10.76
N LEU A 257 -16.98 -17.58 11.96
CA LEU A 257 -17.42 -16.33 12.59
C LEU A 257 -16.23 -15.46 13.01
N ALA A 258 -15.21 -16.06 13.62
CA ALA A 258 -13.99 -15.33 14.01
C ALA A 258 -13.28 -14.68 12.81
N LEU A 259 -13.33 -15.30 11.63
CA LEU A 259 -12.70 -14.80 10.40
C LEU A 259 -13.62 -13.94 9.53
N ALA A 260 -14.88 -13.74 9.90
CA ALA A 260 -15.87 -13.01 9.10
C ALA A 260 -15.43 -11.57 8.75
N ASN A 261 -14.70 -10.92 9.66
CA ASN A 261 -14.16 -9.57 9.49
C ASN A 261 -12.66 -9.53 9.16
N SER A 262 -12.07 -10.63 8.66
CA SER A 262 -10.63 -10.71 8.34
C SER A 262 -10.16 -9.62 7.36
N VAL A 263 -11.01 -9.15 6.46
CA VAL A 263 -10.70 -8.02 5.56
C VAL A 263 -10.45 -6.74 6.36
N LYS A 264 -11.23 -6.48 7.41
CA LYS A 264 -11.02 -5.31 8.28
C LYS A 264 -9.75 -5.42 9.12
N TYR A 265 -9.37 -6.62 9.51
CA TYR A 265 -8.07 -6.87 10.11
C TYR A 265 -6.92 -6.57 9.14
N LEU A 266 -7.03 -7.01 7.88
CA LEU A 266 -6.05 -6.70 6.84
C LEU A 266 -5.98 -5.18 6.56
N ASP A 267 -7.13 -4.48 6.50
CA ASP A 267 -7.18 -3.01 6.35
C ASP A 267 -6.44 -2.32 7.50
N LEU A 268 -6.71 -2.72 8.75
CA LEU A 268 -6.07 -2.18 9.94
C LEU A 268 -4.55 -2.42 9.90
N PHE A 269 -4.13 -3.68 9.71
CA PHE A 269 -2.72 -4.02 9.66
C PHE A 269 -2.01 -3.30 8.51
N GLY A 270 -2.64 -3.27 7.34
CA GLY A 270 -2.10 -2.59 6.16
C GLY A 270 -1.85 -1.10 6.40
N ASN A 271 -2.79 -0.39 7.06
CA ASN A 271 -2.59 1.03 7.40
C ASN A 271 -1.47 1.23 8.41
N VAL A 272 -1.29 0.34 9.39
CA VAL A 272 -0.16 0.40 10.33
C VAL A 272 1.17 0.17 9.60
N VAL A 273 1.22 -0.81 8.67
CA VAL A 273 2.42 -1.07 7.85
C VAL A 273 2.76 0.15 6.97
N ILE A 274 1.77 0.75 6.30
CA ILE A 274 2.03 1.94 5.47
C ILE A 274 2.43 3.15 6.32
N ALA A 275 1.88 3.33 7.51
CA ALA A 275 2.34 4.35 8.44
C ALA A 275 3.82 4.14 8.83
N TRP A 276 4.22 2.89 9.09
CA TRP A 276 5.62 2.53 9.29
C TRP A 276 6.49 2.88 8.08
N ILE A 277 6.08 2.51 6.86
CA ILE A 277 6.78 2.84 5.61
C ILE A 277 6.90 4.36 5.43
N TRP A 278 5.86 5.12 5.75
CA TRP A 278 5.91 6.57 5.71
C TRP A 278 6.82 7.16 6.78
N LEU A 279 6.87 6.58 7.97
CA LEU A 279 7.78 7.02 9.03
C LEU A 279 9.25 6.81 8.63
N GLN A 280 9.59 5.67 8.00
CA GLN A 280 10.93 5.44 7.43
C GLN A 280 11.30 6.51 6.39
N GLN A 281 10.39 6.80 5.44
CA GLN A 281 10.62 7.87 4.46
C GLN A 281 10.76 9.25 5.15
N GLY A 282 9.98 9.48 6.21
CA GLY A 282 10.05 10.69 7.03
C GLY A 282 11.39 10.88 7.71
N VAL A 283 11.96 9.82 8.29
CA VAL A 283 13.31 9.83 8.90
C VAL A 283 14.37 10.22 7.87
N VAL A 284 14.35 9.57 6.70
CA VAL A 284 15.28 9.90 5.61
C VAL A 284 15.13 11.35 5.18
N ALA A 285 13.90 11.81 4.98
CA ALA A 285 13.63 13.18 4.57
C ALA A 285 14.04 14.21 5.64
N ALA A 286 13.77 13.94 6.91
CA ALA A 286 14.14 14.82 8.01
C ALA A 286 15.67 14.97 8.15
N ARG A 287 16.41 13.87 7.99
CA ARG A 287 17.89 13.89 7.99
C ARG A 287 18.45 14.66 6.80
N ALA A 288 17.92 14.41 5.61
CA ALA A 288 18.35 15.12 4.41
C ALA A 288 18.16 16.64 4.54
N LEU A 289 17.05 17.08 5.13
CA LEU A 289 16.75 18.52 5.36
C LEU A 289 17.65 19.20 6.38
N GLN A 290 18.47 18.47 7.14
CA GLN A 290 19.48 19.05 8.03
C GLN A 290 20.76 19.49 7.29
N GLY A 291 20.95 18.98 6.04
CA GLY A 291 22.10 19.32 5.19
C GLY A 291 21.83 20.52 4.26
N GLU A 292 22.87 20.91 3.56
CA GLU A 292 22.75 21.87 2.44
C GLU A 292 22.18 21.16 1.22
N LEU A 293 21.03 21.59 0.73
CA LEU A 293 20.32 21.01 -0.40
C LEU A 293 20.01 22.07 -1.46
N HIS A 294 19.99 21.65 -2.71
CA HIS A 294 19.37 22.45 -3.75
C HIS A 294 17.85 22.61 -3.49
N GLU A 295 17.25 23.72 -3.96
CA GLU A 295 15.84 24.02 -3.71
C GLU A 295 14.89 22.88 -4.13
N SER A 296 15.16 22.27 -5.29
CA SER A 296 14.35 21.13 -5.79
C SER A 296 14.39 19.91 -4.89
N GLU A 297 15.57 19.59 -4.32
CA GLU A 297 15.74 18.49 -3.36
C GLU A 297 15.06 18.79 -2.03
N SER A 298 15.23 20.03 -1.55
CA SER A 298 14.53 20.50 -0.33
C SER A 298 13.02 20.39 -0.49
N ASN A 299 12.48 20.80 -1.64
CA ASN A 299 11.04 20.68 -1.92
C ASN A 299 10.57 19.22 -2.02
N PHE A 300 11.40 18.33 -2.58
CA PHE A 300 11.12 16.89 -2.62
C PHE A 300 10.99 16.31 -1.20
N TYR A 301 11.96 16.54 -0.32
CA TYR A 301 11.93 16.01 1.05
C TYR A 301 10.84 16.64 1.91
N ARG A 302 10.57 17.93 1.76
CA ARG A 302 9.40 18.57 2.41
C ARG A 302 8.09 17.96 1.95
N GLY A 303 7.96 17.63 0.66
CA GLY A 303 6.81 16.94 0.09
C GLY A 303 6.62 15.53 0.67
N LYS A 304 7.71 14.81 1.00
CA LYS A 304 7.65 13.53 1.70
C LYS A 304 7.10 13.67 3.12
N LEU A 305 7.58 14.64 3.88
CA LEU A 305 7.06 14.92 5.23
C LEU A 305 5.58 15.31 5.21
N GLN A 306 5.14 16.12 4.25
CA GLN A 306 3.73 16.48 4.10
C GLN A 306 2.84 15.28 3.76
N ALA A 307 3.29 14.39 2.87
CA ALA A 307 2.56 13.17 2.54
C ALA A 307 2.48 12.20 3.73
N MET A 308 3.56 12.05 4.50
CA MET A 308 3.57 11.31 5.77
C MET A 308 2.52 11.89 6.73
N GLN A 309 2.55 13.20 6.99
CA GLN A 309 1.60 13.87 7.89
C GLN A 309 0.15 13.70 7.41
N TYR A 310 -0.09 13.77 6.08
CA TYR A 310 -1.40 13.50 5.53
C TYR A 310 -1.86 12.09 5.89
N PHE A 311 -1.04 11.08 5.62
CA PHE A 311 -1.39 9.68 5.89
C PHE A 311 -1.71 9.42 7.36
N PHE A 312 -0.89 9.95 8.28
CA PHE A 312 -1.12 9.81 9.72
C PHE A 312 -2.43 10.44 10.18
N ARG A 313 -2.80 11.58 9.62
CA ARG A 313 -4.02 12.31 10.03
C ARG A 313 -5.30 11.75 9.42
N TYR A 314 -5.26 11.29 8.17
CA TYR A 314 -6.46 10.91 7.43
C TYR A 314 -6.69 9.41 7.40
N ASP A 315 -5.64 8.63 7.18
CA ASP A 315 -5.80 7.20 6.92
C ASP A 315 -5.46 6.34 8.15
N LEU A 316 -4.40 6.68 8.91
CA LEU A 316 -4.06 5.95 10.12
C LEU A 316 -5.15 6.05 11.19
N SER A 317 -5.83 7.18 11.29
CA SER A 317 -6.93 7.39 12.25
C SER A 317 -8.15 6.46 12.03
N GLU A 318 -8.29 5.86 10.85
CA GLU A 318 -9.38 4.91 10.56
C GLU A 318 -9.26 3.61 11.37
N ILE A 319 -8.06 3.25 11.85
CA ILE A 319 -7.81 2.00 12.59
C ILE A 319 -8.64 1.90 13.87
N ASP A 320 -8.95 3.01 14.54
CA ASP A 320 -9.73 3.00 15.80
C ASP A 320 -11.16 2.48 15.57
N GLY A 321 -11.78 2.88 14.45
CA GLY A 321 -13.09 2.39 14.05
C GLY A 321 -13.08 0.91 13.70
N TRP A 322 -12.05 0.45 13.01
CA TRP A 322 -11.90 -0.96 12.65
C TRP A 322 -11.54 -1.82 13.86
N ALA A 323 -10.68 -1.34 14.76
CA ALA A 323 -10.35 -2.05 16.01
C ALA A 323 -11.59 -2.29 16.86
N ARG A 324 -12.44 -1.28 17.03
CA ARG A 324 -13.71 -1.43 17.74
C ARG A 324 -14.61 -2.50 17.09
N LEU A 325 -14.77 -2.45 15.75
CA LEU A 325 -15.56 -3.43 15.00
C LEU A 325 -15.03 -4.86 15.16
N LEU A 326 -13.69 -5.02 15.18
CA LEU A 326 -13.04 -6.34 15.24
C LEU A 326 -13.13 -6.96 16.63
N MET A 327 -13.23 -6.15 17.69
CA MET A 327 -13.28 -6.61 19.07
C MET A 327 -14.71 -6.70 19.66
N GLU A 328 -15.75 -6.38 18.88
CA GLU A 328 -17.17 -6.61 19.21
C GLU A 328 -17.57 -8.08 18.90
#